data_37461b3115da573ad071bdbaa2ab1f7d
#
_entry.id   37461b3115da573ad071bdbaa2ab1f7d
#
_cell.length_a   1.000
_cell.length_b   1.000
_cell.length_c   1.000
_cell.angle_alpha   90.00
_cell.angle_beta   90.00
_cell.angle_gamma   90.00
#
_symmetry.space_group_name_H-M   'P 1'
#
loop_
_entity.id
_entity.type
_entity.pdbx_description
1 polymer ?
#
loop_
_entity_poly.entity_id
_entity_poly.type
_entity_poly.pdbx_seq_one_letter_code
_entity_poly.pdbx_strand_id
1 'polypeptide(L)'
;MTQESRIVSHPIAASAAAVYAYASQMVNIPHWAAGLVTSIRQEHGQWFTDTPVGRIRIRMAPLNEYGVLDHDLTLPDGVTTHNAMRVTPVGDGSLLHFVVLRPAAATDVEFERDCGLVAQDLKTLGQIVERSARG
;
A
#
# COMPACT_ATOMS: atom_id res chain seq x y z
N MET A 1 10.95 -3.63 -23.10
CA MET A 1 11.46 -2.41 -22.46
C MET A 1 11.15 -2.42 -20.98
N THR A 2 12.08 -1.93 -20.18
CA THR A 2 11.90 -1.86 -18.73
C THR A 2 11.07 -0.61 -18.38
N GLN A 3 10.06 -0.78 -17.57
CA GLN A 3 9.27 0.34 -17.08
C GLN A 3 10.07 1.06 -15.98
N GLU A 4 10.04 2.40 -15.98
CA GLU A 4 10.69 3.16 -14.92
C GLU A 4 9.99 2.90 -13.59
N SER A 5 10.77 2.80 -12.52
CA SER A 5 10.25 2.52 -11.20
C SER A 5 11.05 3.27 -10.14
N ARG A 6 10.43 3.45 -8.97
CA ARG A 6 11.10 4.00 -7.80
C ARG A 6 10.69 3.23 -6.57
N ILE A 7 11.66 2.92 -5.71
CA ILE A 7 11.39 2.30 -4.43
C ILE A 7 11.26 3.41 -3.40
N VAL A 8 10.06 3.51 -2.80
CA VAL A 8 9.78 4.44 -1.71
C VAL A 8 9.85 3.65 -0.41
N SER A 9 10.60 4.14 0.57
CA SER A 9 10.76 3.44 1.84
C SER A 9 10.54 4.38 3.01
N HIS A 10 10.14 3.79 4.16
CA HIS A 10 9.91 4.54 5.39
C HIS A 10 10.30 3.67 6.59
N PRO A 11 11.21 4.14 7.45
CA PRO A 11 11.58 3.41 8.67
C PRO A 11 10.48 3.57 9.72
N ILE A 12 10.18 2.50 10.44
CA ILE A 12 9.11 2.48 11.44
C ILE A 12 9.70 1.98 12.76
N ALA A 13 9.43 2.72 13.85
CA ALA A 13 9.85 2.37 15.19
C ALA A 13 8.85 1.38 15.82
N ALA A 14 8.63 0.27 15.13
CA ALA A 14 7.80 -0.85 15.56
C ALA A 14 8.27 -2.10 14.83
N SER A 15 7.98 -3.27 15.37
CA SER A 15 8.43 -4.53 14.76
C SER A 15 7.76 -4.77 13.42
N ALA A 16 8.43 -5.52 12.56
CA ALA A 16 7.84 -5.92 11.28
C ALA A 16 6.56 -6.71 11.47
N ALA A 17 6.47 -7.52 12.52
CA ALA A 17 5.27 -8.29 12.85
C ALA A 17 4.09 -7.35 13.16
N ALA A 18 4.32 -6.29 13.92
CA ALA A 18 3.28 -5.32 14.26
C ALA A 18 2.80 -4.56 13.02
N VAL A 19 3.72 -4.14 12.17
CA VAL A 19 3.39 -3.46 10.91
C VAL A 19 2.59 -4.38 10.02
N TYR A 20 3.04 -5.61 9.84
CA TYR A 20 2.36 -6.59 9.00
C TYR A 20 0.95 -6.90 9.52
N ALA A 21 0.80 -7.10 10.83
CA ALA A 21 -0.49 -7.42 11.43
C ALA A 21 -1.52 -6.33 11.16
N TYR A 22 -1.11 -5.07 11.17
CA TYR A 22 -1.99 -3.95 10.89
C TYR A 22 -2.26 -3.79 9.39
N ALA A 23 -1.19 -3.78 8.58
CA ALA A 23 -1.28 -3.45 7.16
C ALA A 23 -1.93 -4.56 6.33
N SER A 24 -1.86 -5.82 6.79
CA SER A 24 -2.46 -6.95 6.07
C SER A 24 -3.98 -6.98 6.20
N GLN A 25 -4.57 -6.16 7.06
CA GLN A 25 -6.01 -6.13 7.26
C GLN A 25 -6.67 -5.14 6.31
N MET A 26 -7.53 -5.64 5.45
CA MET A 26 -8.18 -4.83 4.39
C MET A 26 -8.96 -3.66 4.97
N VAL A 27 -9.62 -3.85 6.11
CA VAL A 27 -10.43 -2.79 6.75
C VAL A 27 -9.60 -1.59 7.19
N ASN A 28 -8.29 -1.74 7.30
CA ASN A 28 -7.40 -0.66 7.71
C ASN A 28 -6.90 0.20 6.54
N ILE A 29 -7.07 -0.25 5.30
CA ILE A 29 -6.55 0.46 4.13
C ILE A 29 -7.02 1.92 4.07
N PRO A 30 -8.30 2.25 4.30
CA PRO A 30 -8.73 3.66 4.27
C PRO A 30 -8.06 4.55 5.32
N HIS A 31 -7.51 3.96 6.37
CA HIS A 31 -6.87 4.73 7.44
C HIS A 31 -5.46 5.19 7.08
N TRP A 32 -4.76 4.45 6.21
CA TRP A 32 -3.40 4.81 5.84
C TRP A 32 -3.23 5.15 4.36
N ALA A 33 -4.14 4.70 3.49
CA ALA A 33 -4.08 4.97 2.05
C ALA A 33 -5.23 5.89 1.62
N ALA A 34 -5.60 6.86 2.45
CA ALA A 34 -6.80 7.68 2.27
C ALA A 34 -6.74 8.60 1.05
N GLY A 35 -5.58 8.81 0.46
CA GLY A 35 -5.45 9.60 -0.77
C GLY A 35 -6.14 8.94 -1.96
N LEU A 36 -6.22 7.61 -1.97
CA LEU A 36 -6.86 6.84 -3.04
C LEU A 36 -8.08 6.08 -2.53
N VAL A 37 -7.97 5.44 -1.37
CA VAL A 37 -9.00 4.56 -0.82
C VAL A 37 -9.62 5.22 0.40
N THR A 38 -10.79 5.86 0.20
CA THR A 38 -11.49 6.55 1.29
C THR A 38 -12.47 5.65 2.03
N SER A 39 -12.88 4.54 1.40
CA SER A 39 -13.77 3.56 2.00
C SER A 39 -13.46 2.19 1.40
N ILE A 40 -13.85 1.14 2.09
CA ILE A 40 -13.67 -0.21 1.58
C ILE A 40 -14.87 -1.08 2.02
N ARG A 41 -15.27 -2.02 1.17
CA ARG A 41 -16.37 -2.94 1.47
C ARG A 41 -16.08 -4.30 0.88
N GLN A 42 -16.69 -5.32 1.47
CA GLN A 42 -16.55 -6.69 1.03
C GLN A 42 -17.87 -7.18 0.42
N GLU A 43 -17.77 -7.81 -0.74
CA GLU A 43 -18.90 -8.45 -1.39
C GLU A 43 -18.45 -9.82 -1.91
N HIS A 44 -19.16 -10.88 -1.52
CA HIS A 44 -18.86 -12.24 -1.96
C HIS A 44 -17.38 -12.63 -1.75
N GLY A 45 -16.81 -12.20 -0.61
CA GLY A 45 -15.43 -12.49 -0.27
C GLY A 45 -14.39 -11.62 -0.96
N GLN A 46 -14.81 -10.70 -1.82
CA GLN A 46 -13.90 -9.79 -2.53
C GLN A 46 -14.03 -8.39 -1.97
N TRP A 47 -12.92 -7.62 -2.01
CA TRP A 47 -12.86 -6.28 -1.47
C TRP A 47 -12.88 -5.23 -2.57
N PHE A 48 -13.63 -4.16 -2.35
CA PHE A 48 -13.84 -3.09 -3.33
C PHE A 48 -13.78 -1.72 -2.67
N THR A 49 -13.33 -0.74 -3.44
CA THR A 49 -13.45 0.67 -3.10
C THR A 49 -14.13 1.40 -4.26
N ASP A 50 -14.95 2.39 -3.94
CA ASP A 50 -15.60 3.21 -4.96
C ASP A 50 -14.82 4.50 -5.13
N THR A 51 -14.54 4.88 -6.38
CA THR A 51 -13.78 6.07 -6.75
C THR A 51 -14.53 6.85 -7.82
N PRO A 52 -14.14 8.11 -8.12
CA PRO A 52 -14.76 8.85 -9.21
C PRO A 52 -14.67 8.16 -10.58
N VAL A 53 -13.68 7.27 -10.77
CA VAL A 53 -13.54 6.53 -12.03
C VAL A 53 -14.25 5.18 -11.98
N GLY A 54 -14.91 4.84 -10.87
CA GLY A 54 -15.69 3.63 -10.73
C GLY A 54 -15.19 2.73 -9.62
N ARG A 55 -15.70 1.51 -9.63
CA ARG A 55 -15.43 0.50 -8.61
C ARG A 55 -14.10 -0.19 -8.88
N ILE A 56 -13.21 -0.20 -7.90
CA ILE A 56 -11.90 -0.84 -7.98
C ILE A 56 -11.87 -2.02 -7.03
N ARG A 57 -11.46 -3.19 -7.54
CA ARG A 57 -11.24 -4.37 -6.70
C ARG A 57 -9.82 -4.33 -6.15
N ILE A 58 -9.67 -4.62 -4.85
CA ILE A 58 -8.39 -4.69 -4.18
C ILE A 58 -8.17 -6.11 -3.69
N ARG A 59 -7.05 -6.71 -4.06
CA ARG A 59 -6.68 -8.06 -3.64
C ARG A 59 -5.31 -8.04 -3.00
N MET A 60 -5.26 -8.37 -1.71
CA MET A 60 -4.02 -8.46 -0.94
C MET A 60 -3.41 -9.86 -1.11
N ALA A 61 -2.09 -9.95 -1.11
CA ALA A 61 -1.38 -11.22 -1.07
C ALA A 61 -1.89 -12.08 0.10
N PRO A 62 -1.92 -13.40 -0.05
CA PRO A 62 -2.32 -14.29 1.04
C PRO A 62 -1.45 -14.04 2.29
N LEU A 63 -2.02 -14.28 3.47
CA LEU A 63 -1.29 -14.14 4.73
C LEU A 63 -0.01 -14.97 4.67
N ASN A 64 1.10 -14.38 5.13
CA ASN A 64 2.42 -15.01 5.04
C ASN A 64 3.32 -14.57 6.20
N GLU A 65 4.46 -15.23 6.34
CA GLU A 65 5.44 -14.96 7.38
C GLU A 65 6.57 -14.05 6.91
N TYR A 66 6.52 -13.58 5.67
CA TYR A 66 7.64 -12.90 5.02
C TYR A 66 7.46 -11.39 4.92
N GLY A 67 6.37 -10.86 5.46
CA GLY A 67 6.07 -9.43 5.39
C GLY A 67 5.65 -8.97 4.00
N VAL A 68 5.15 -9.86 3.16
CA VAL A 68 4.70 -9.52 1.81
C VAL A 68 3.29 -8.95 1.88
N LEU A 69 3.17 -7.68 1.50
CA LEU A 69 1.93 -6.92 1.48
C LEU A 69 1.57 -6.50 0.05
N ASP A 70 2.05 -7.26 -0.92
CA ASP A 70 1.75 -7.00 -2.34
C ASP A 70 0.25 -7.01 -2.55
N HIS A 71 -0.25 -6.14 -3.41
CA HIS A 71 -1.68 -6.06 -3.67
C HIS A 71 -1.96 -5.63 -5.10
N ASP A 72 -3.07 -6.15 -5.63
CA ASP A 72 -3.52 -5.84 -6.97
C ASP A 72 -4.73 -4.92 -6.91
N LEU A 73 -4.75 -3.92 -7.80
CA LEU A 73 -5.89 -3.06 -8.03
C LEU A 73 -6.44 -3.37 -9.41
N THR A 74 -7.70 -3.80 -9.50
CA THR A 74 -8.35 -4.06 -10.78
C THR A 74 -9.38 -2.98 -11.05
N LEU A 75 -9.16 -2.22 -12.13
CA LEU A 75 -10.00 -1.12 -12.54
C LEU A 75 -11.29 -1.63 -13.20
N PRO A 76 -12.34 -0.78 -13.36
CA PRO A 76 -13.56 -1.19 -14.00
C PRO A 76 -13.39 -1.73 -15.42
N ASP A 77 -12.36 -1.28 -16.15
CA ASP A 77 -12.06 -1.77 -17.50
C ASP A 77 -11.33 -3.11 -17.51
N GLY A 78 -11.04 -3.68 -16.34
CA GLY A 78 -10.36 -4.96 -16.21
C GLY A 78 -8.85 -4.88 -16.13
N VAL A 79 -8.26 -3.69 -16.27
CA VAL A 79 -6.81 -3.52 -16.14
C VAL A 79 -6.40 -3.69 -14.69
N THR A 80 -5.42 -4.55 -14.45
CA THR A 80 -4.90 -4.81 -13.11
C THR A 80 -3.51 -4.21 -12.95
N THR A 81 -3.31 -3.46 -11.86
CA THR A 81 -2.00 -2.94 -11.47
C THR A 81 -1.52 -3.72 -10.26
N HIS A 82 -0.32 -4.27 -10.34
CA HIS A 82 0.32 -4.98 -9.23
C HIS A 82 1.22 -4.03 -8.47
N ASN A 83 0.98 -3.88 -7.17
CA ASN A 83 1.79 -3.04 -6.29
C ASN A 83 2.60 -3.92 -5.35
N ALA A 84 3.93 -3.89 -5.49
CA ALA A 84 4.82 -4.63 -4.61
C ALA A 84 5.08 -3.79 -3.36
N MET A 85 4.73 -4.33 -2.21
CA MET A 85 4.89 -3.67 -0.92
C MET A 85 5.35 -4.69 0.11
N ARG A 86 6.31 -4.31 0.94
CA ARG A 86 6.88 -5.24 1.92
C ARG A 86 7.35 -4.52 3.17
N VAL A 87 7.34 -5.25 4.28
CA VAL A 87 7.94 -4.80 5.53
C VAL A 87 9.06 -5.78 5.91
N THR A 88 10.22 -5.21 6.22
CA THR A 88 11.44 -5.97 6.54
C THR A 88 11.89 -5.63 7.96
N PRO A 89 12.23 -6.63 8.81
CA PRO A 89 12.79 -6.34 10.12
C PRO A 89 14.16 -5.65 10.00
N VAL A 90 14.37 -4.61 10.80
CA VAL A 90 15.65 -3.89 10.89
C VAL A 90 15.90 -3.60 12.36
N GLY A 91 16.79 -4.34 13.00
CA GLY A 91 16.99 -4.22 14.45
C GLY A 91 15.68 -4.44 15.19
N ASP A 92 15.35 -3.51 16.09
CA ASP A 92 14.10 -3.56 16.86
C ASP A 92 12.91 -2.99 16.09
N GLY A 93 13.18 -2.30 15.00
CA GLY A 93 12.15 -1.69 14.17
C GLY A 93 11.97 -2.40 12.86
N SER A 94 11.49 -1.66 11.87
CA SER A 94 11.24 -2.22 10.54
C SER A 94 11.41 -1.17 9.47
N LEU A 95 11.52 -1.63 8.23
CA LEU A 95 11.52 -0.80 7.04
C LEU A 95 10.36 -1.22 6.16
N LEU A 96 9.48 -0.28 5.87
CA LEU A 96 8.37 -0.47 4.95
C LEU A 96 8.81 0.06 3.59
N HIS A 97 8.57 -0.70 2.51
CA HIS A 97 8.94 -0.24 1.18
C HIS A 97 7.89 -0.64 0.14
N PHE A 98 7.83 0.17 -0.92
CA PHE A 98 6.82 0.09 -1.96
C PHE A 98 7.47 0.42 -3.29
N VAL A 99 7.23 -0.39 -4.31
CA VAL A 99 7.74 -0.14 -5.66
C VAL A 99 6.68 0.62 -6.44
N VAL A 100 6.97 1.87 -6.79
CA VAL A 100 6.08 2.68 -7.63
C VAL A 100 6.51 2.51 -9.08
N LEU A 101 5.62 1.97 -9.91
CA LEU A 101 5.84 1.82 -11.34
C LEU A 101 5.31 3.05 -12.06
N ARG A 102 6.11 3.58 -13.00
CA ARG A 102 5.68 4.73 -13.81
C ARG A 102 4.80 4.25 -14.96
N PRO A 103 3.54 4.69 -15.04
CA PRO A 103 2.71 4.40 -16.21
C PRO A 103 3.34 5.01 -17.47
N ALA A 104 3.19 4.34 -18.60
CA ALA A 104 3.82 4.77 -19.87
C ALA A 104 3.43 6.18 -20.28
N ALA A 105 2.20 6.59 -19.99
CA ALA A 105 1.69 7.91 -20.36
C ALA A 105 1.93 8.99 -19.29
N ALA A 106 2.52 8.64 -18.14
CA ALA A 106 2.70 9.60 -17.05
C ALA A 106 3.85 10.55 -17.34
N THR A 107 3.64 11.84 -17.05
CA THR A 107 4.69 12.85 -17.11
C THR A 107 5.61 12.72 -15.89
N ASP A 108 6.77 13.39 -15.95
CA ASP A 108 7.68 13.43 -14.79
C ASP A 108 6.98 14.01 -13.55
N VAL A 109 6.19 15.06 -13.73
CA VAL A 109 5.45 15.70 -12.63
C VAL A 109 4.44 14.73 -12.02
N GLU A 110 3.72 14.00 -12.87
CA GLU A 110 2.73 13.02 -12.41
C GLU A 110 3.40 11.88 -11.65
N PHE A 111 4.53 11.38 -12.15
CA PHE A 111 5.26 10.31 -11.48
C PHE A 111 5.81 10.77 -10.12
N GLU A 112 6.39 11.97 -10.06
CA GLU A 112 6.85 12.53 -8.79
C GLU A 112 5.71 12.69 -7.78
N ARG A 113 4.55 13.12 -8.25
CA ARG A 113 3.36 13.25 -7.39
C ARG A 113 2.92 11.88 -6.86
N ASP A 114 2.90 10.86 -7.70
CA ASP A 114 2.52 9.51 -7.29
C ASP A 114 3.49 8.96 -6.24
N CYS A 115 4.79 9.16 -6.44
CA CYS A 115 5.80 8.75 -5.46
C CYS A 115 5.61 9.49 -4.12
N GLY A 116 5.27 10.77 -4.17
CA GLY A 116 5.00 11.57 -2.98
C GLY A 116 3.77 11.10 -2.22
N LEU A 117 2.72 10.72 -2.94
CA LEU A 117 1.50 10.17 -2.32
C LEU A 117 1.79 8.85 -1.63
N VAL A 118 2.56 7.97 -2.27
CA VAL A 118 2.96 6.70 -1.65
C VAL A 118 3.81 6.96 -0.41
N ALA A 119 4.77 7.88 -0.49
CA ALA A 119 5.61 8.24 0.66
C ALA A 119 4.76 8.71 1.83
N GLN A 120 3.74 9.53 1.57
CA GLN A 120 2.82 10.00 2.62
C GLN A 120 2.01 8.85 3.22
N ASP A 121 1.54 7.92 2.39
CA ASP A 121 0.80 6.76 2.87
C ASP A 121 1.64 5.88 3.79
N LEU A 122 2.89 5.60 3.41
CA LEU A 122 3.80 4.81 4.25
C LEU A 122 4.09 5.50 5.58
N LYS A 123 4.25 6.81 5.56
CA LYS A 123 4.45 7.60 6.76
C LYS A 123 3.23 7.52 7.68
N THR A 124 2.04 7.65 7.12
CA THR A 124 0.78 7.57 7.86
C THR A 124 0.63 6.20 8.51
N LEU A 125 0.89 5.13 7.75
CA LEU A 125 0.83 3.78 8.28
C LEU A 125 1.80 3.59 9.42
N GLY A 126 3.03 4.05 9.25
CA GLY A 126 4.06 3.98 10.29
C GLY A 126 3.66 4.70 11.57
N GLN A 127 3.09 5.90 11.44
CA GLN A 127 2.64 6.68 12.60
C GLN A 127 1.52 5.97 13.37
N ILE A 128 0.60 5.34 12.66
CA ILE A 128 -0.50 4.60 13.29
C ILE A 128 0.04 3.43 14.10
N VAL A 129 0.94 2.63 13.50
CA VAL A 129 1.49 1.45 14.17
C VAL A 129 2.36 1.86 15.35
N GLU A 130 3.18 2.92 15.20
CA GLU A 130 4.03 3.42 16.28
C GLU A 130 3.21 3.87 17.48
N ARG A 131 2.09 4.53 17.25
CA ARG A 131 1.19 4.96 18.33
C ARG A 131 0.58 3.76 19.07
N SER A 132 0.15 2.75 18.32
CA SER A 132 -0.38 1.52 18.92
C SER A 132 0.66 0.78 19.74
N ALA A 133 1.92 0.74 19.25
CA ALA A 133 3.00 0.04 19.94
C ALA A 133 3.39 0.73 21.25
N ARG A 134 3.20 2.05 21.35
CA ARG A 134 3.50 2.81 22.56
C ARG A 134 2.37 2.81 23.58
N GLY A 135 1.18 2.50 23.09
CA GLY A 135 0.00 2.68 23.86
C GLY A 135 -0.65 1.60 24.49
#